data_979e5ba2d4e56648e2baf3d44e9e2b9a
#
_entry.id   979e5ba2d4e56648e2baf3d44e9e2b9a
#
_cell.length_a   1.000
_cell.length_b   1.000
_cell.length_c   1.000
_cell.angle_alpha   90.00
_cell.angle_beta   90.00
_cell.angle_gamma   90.00
#
_symmetry.space_group_name_H-M   'P 1'
#
loop_
_entity.id
_entity.type
_entity.pdbx_description
1 polymer ?
#
loop_
_entity_poly.entity_id
_entity_poly.type
_entity_poly.pdbx_seq_one_letter_code
_entity_poly.pdbx_strand_id
1 'polypeptide(L)'
;MLSGKIKPVTLTVTFMLFATPALQAGWDDWRQKLEDVIPAGTQTDSVTANLSQTEIVAGLKEALNVGVERATTLLGQDGGFLNDAEVKIPMPETLQQVERGLRAAGQDALADDFVTSMNSAAEKAIPETTTILANTIKNMSLEDAKGILDGPDDAATQYFRKQNEAQLTSAILPIVEDTTAQAGVTSAYKKMTGSLGFLSQFSDQSNLDLDRYVARKTLDGLFLKLAQEEKLIRQDPVARSTELLKKVFAGSS
;
A
#
# COMPACT_ATOMS: atom_id res chain seq x y z
N MET A 1 69.66 -14.35 14.15
CA MET A 1 69.21 -14.62 12.77
C MET A 1 68.18 -15.74 12.79
N LEU A 2 66.92 -15.42 12.75
CA LEU A 2 65.81 -16.32 12.39
C LEU A 2 64.66 -15.46 11.90
N SER A 3 64.52 -15.38 10.57
CA SER A 3 63.49 -14.66 9.85
C SER A 3 62.21 -15.54 9.81
N GLY A 4 61.19 -15.16 10.56
CA GLY A 4 59.88 -15.78 10.52
C GLY A 4 58.95 -15.06 9.51
N LYS A 5 58.66 -15.70 8.38
CA LYS A 5 57.71 -15.22 7.36
C LYS A 5 56.29 -15.43 7.86
N ILE A 6 55.58 -14.34 8.08
CA ILE A 6 54.11 -14.34 8.37
C ILE A 6 53.39 -14.41 7.02
N LYS A 7 52.62 -15.48 6.81
CA LYS A 7 51.70 -15.65 5.67
C LYS A 7 50.39 -14.92 5.96
N PRO A 8 49.83 -14.17 5.00
CA PRO A 8 48.51 -13.59 5.20
C PRO A 8 47.40 -14.66 5.11
N VAL A 9 46.58 -14.73 6.14
CA VAL A 9 45.36 -15.54 6.16
C VAL A 9 44.27 -14.74 5.45
N THR A 10 43.89 -15.19 4.27
CA THR A 10 42.77 -14.62 3.51
C THR A 10 41.49 -15.16 4.12
N LEU A 11 40.78 -14.33 4.85
CA LEU A 11 39.45 -14.63 5.39
C LEU A 11 38.40 -14.46 4.28
N THR A 12 37.98 -15.54 3.67
CA THR A 12 36.89 -15.54 2.70
C THR A 12 35.56 -15.51 3.47
N VAL A 13 34.94 -14.34 3.52
CA VAL A 13 33.56 -14.19 4.06
C VAL A 13 32.60 -14.67 2.98
N THR A 14 32.12 -15.89 3.14
CA THR A 14 31.02 -16.43 2.33
C THR A 14 29.72 -15.83 2.81
N PHE A 15 29.20 -14.85 2.06
CA PHE A 15 27.87 -14.26 2.28
C PHE A 15 26.82 -15.26 1.80
N MET A 16 26.27 -16.07 2.73
CA MET A 16 25.09 -16.89 2.44
C MET A 16 23.85 -15.98 2.39
N LEU A 17 23.43 -15.66 1.18
CA LEU A 17 22.11 -15.11 0.88
C LEU A 17 21.07 -16.19 1.18
N PHE A 18 20.39 -16.11 2.31
CA PHE A 18 19.15 -16.83 2.55
C PHE A 18 18.04 -16.15 1.76
N ALA A 19 17.87 -16.55 0.51
CA ALA A 19 16.66 -16.25 -0.25
C ALA A 19 15.51 -17.06 0.35
N THR A 20 14.53 -16.41 0.93
CA THR A 20 13.29 -17.02 1.40
C THR A 20 12.44 -17.42 0.18
N PRO A 21 12.10 -18.72 -0.01
CA PRO A 21 11.42 -19.18 -1.22
C PRO A 21 9.91 -18.89 -1.29
N ALA A 22 9.34 -18.17 -0.31
CA ALA A 22 7.90 -18.00 -0.21
C ALA A 22 7.32 -16.92 -1.14
N LEU A 23 8.14 -15.97 -1.64
CA LEU A 23 7.68 -14.90 -2.54
C LEU A 23 7.83 -15.24 -4.03
N GLN A 24 8.57 -16.28 -4.38
CA GLN A 24 8.82 -16.70 -5.76
C GLN A 24 7.77 -17.64 -6.34
N ALA A 25 7.08 -18.41 -5.49
CA ALA A 25 6.12 -19.43 -5.95
C ALA A 25 4.89 -18.85 -6.68
N GLY A 26 4.47 -17.63 -6.38
CA GLY A 26 3.36 -16.96 -7.05
C GLY A 26 3.70 -16.42 -8.46
N TRP A 27 4.98 -16.12 -8.69
CA TRP A 27 5.44 -15.58 -9.97
C TRP A 27 5.70 -16.66 -11.03
N ASP A 28 6.10 -17.86 -10.61
CA ASP A 28 6.43 -18.94 -11.51
C ASP A 28 5.16 -19.62 -12.07
N ASP A 29 4.11 -19.76 -11.26
CA ASP A 29 2.81 -20.31 -11.70
C ASP A 29 2.12 -19.39 -12.72
N TRP A 30 2.30 -18.08 -12.59
CA TRP A 30 1.74 -17.10 -13.52
C TRP A 30 2.55 -17.01 -14.81
N ARG A 31 3.89 -17.14 -14.79
CA ARG A 31 4.72 -17.23 -15.97
C ARG A 31 4.37 -18.46 -16.80
N GLN A 32 4.14 -19.59 -16.15
CA GLN A 32 3.80 -20.84 -16.83
C GLN A 32 2.45 -20.77 -17.55
N LYS A 33 1.48 -20.03 -16.99
CA LYS A 33 0.19 -19.76 -17.64
C LYS A 33 0.30 -18.82 -18.85
N LEU A 34 1.31 -17.95 -18.90
CA LEU A 34 1.56 -17.07 -20.04
C LEU A 34 2.27 -17.80 -21.19
N GLU A 35 3.18 -18.73 -20.91
CA GLU A 35 3.89 -19.51 -21.93
C GLU A 35 2.95 -20.44 -22.70
N ASP A 36 1.89 -20.92 -22.07
CA ASP A 36 0.88 -21.78 -22.72
C ASP A 36 -0.06 -21.04 -23.69
N VAL A 37 -0.06 -19.70 -23.70
CA VAL A 37 -0.94 -18.87 -24.55
C VAL A 37 -0.22 -18.28 -25.77
N ILE A 38 1.13 -18.34 -25.83
CA ILE A 38 1.91 -17.77 -26.92
C ILE A 38 2.36 -18.88 -27.87
N PRO A 39 1.89 -18.93 -29.14
CA PRO A 39 2.43 -19.86 -30.11
C PRO A 39 3.90 -19.51 -30.41
N ALA A 40 4.79 -20.48 -30.25
CA ALA A 40 6.20 -20.36 -30.59
C ALA A 40 6.34 -20.17 -32.13
N GLY A 41 6.66 -18.97 -32.53
CA GLY A 41 7.04 -18.71 -33.93
C GLY A 41 6.65 -17.34 -34.44
N THR A 42 7.30 -16.27 -33.97
CA THR A 42 7.39 -15.06 -34.79
C THR A 42 8.77 -14.42 -34.58
N GLN A 43 9.48 -14.27 -35.69
CA GLN A 43 10.78 -13.66 -35.82
C GLN A 43 10.79 -12.24 -35.22
N THR A 44 11.85 -11.91 -34.51
CA THR A 44 12.21 -10.57 -34.08
C THR A 44 12.46 -9.65 -35.25
N ASP A 45 11.39 -9.16 -35.85
CA ASP A 45 11.46 -7.93 -36.61
C ASP A 45 11.21 -6.77 -35.65
N SER A 46 12.10 -5.81 -35.68
CA SER A 46 12.06 -4.53 -34.98
C SER A 46 10.80 -3.74 -35.38
N VAL A 47 9.68 -4.10 -34.78
CA VAL A 47 8.43 -3.38 -34.91
C VAL A 47 8.34 -2.39 -33.76
N THR A 48 8.89 -1.19 -33.94
CA THR A 48 8.34 0.00 -33.33
C THR A 48 6.93 0.18 -33.91
N ALA A 49 6.03 -0.73 -33.57
CA ALA A 49 4.65 -0.60 -33.92
C ALA A 49 4.13 0.67 -33.25
N ASN A 50 3.76 1.68 -34.04
CA ASN A 50 3.00 2.83 -33.59
C ASN A 50 1.74 2.30 -32.91
N LEU A 51 1.76 2.21 -31.58
CA LEU A 51 0.56 1.88 -30.81
C LEU A 51 -0.49 2.94 -31.12
N SER A 52 -1.69 2.50 -31.41
CA SER A 52 -2.81 3.41 -31.51
C SER A 52 -3.07 4.05 -30.15
N GLN A 53 -3.61 5.27 -30.12
CA GLN A 53 -3.97 5.94 -28.87
C GLN A 53 -4.90 5.07 -28.02
N THR A 54 -5.75 4.29 -28.63
CA THR A 54 -6.66 3.36 -27.94
C THR A 54 -5.91 2.24 -27.25
N GLU A 55 -4.87 1.67 -27.85
CA GLU A 55 -4.03 0.63 -27.25
C GLU A 55 -3.22 1.19 -26.07
N ILE A 56 -2.71 2.41 -26.19
CA ILE A 56 -1.98 3.08 -25.11
C ILE A 56 -2.91 3.28 -23.89
N VAL A 57 -4.12 3.76 -24.10
CA VAL A 57 -5.10 3.94 -23.03
C VAL A 57 -5.52 2.61 -22.41
N ALA A 58 -5.71 1.57 -23.21
CA ALA A 58 -6.05 0.24 -22.72
C ALA A 58 -4.92 -0.32 -21.83
N GLY A 59 -3.66 -0.18 -22.27
CA GLY A 59 -2.50 -0.59 -21.48
C GLY A 59 -2.36 0.16 -20.17
N LEU A 60 -2.56 1.49 -20.18
CA LEU A 60 -2.55 2.26 -18.94
C LEU A 60 -3.65 1.80 -17.97
N LYS A 61 -4.89 1.62 -18.45
CA LYS A 61 -5.99 1.13 -17.62
C LYS A 61 -5.70 -0.24 -17.01
N GLU A 62 -5.09 -1.13 -17.77
CA GLU A 62 -4.68 -2.45 -17.29
C GLU A 62 -3.61 -2.32 -16.18
N ALA A 63 -2.58 -1.50 -16.41
CA ALA A 63 -1.55 -1.23 -15.41
C ALA A 63 -2.14 -0.70 -14.10
N LEU A 64 -3.02 0.27 -14.22
CA LEU A 64 -3.66 0.89 -13.04
C LEU A 64 -4.54 -0.10 -12.29
N ASN A 65 -5.27 -0.99 -12.98
CA ASN A 65 -6.04 -2.05 -12.33
C ASN A 65 -5.12 -3.01 -11.55
N VAL A 66 -4.00 -3.43 -12.15
CA VAL A 66 -3.00 -4.28 -11.47
C VAL A 66 -2.41 -3.57 -10.24
N GLY A 67 -2.07 -2.29 -10.37
CA GLY A 67 -1.56 -1.49 -9.25
C GLY A 67 -2.58 -1.35 -8.12
N VAL A 68 -3.84 -1.09 -8.44
CA VAL A 68 -4.94 -1.02 -7.45
C VAL A 68 -5.12 -2.36 -6.75
N GLU A 69 -5.17 -3.46 -7.51
CA GLU A 69 -5.34 -4.80 -6.93
C GLU A 69 -4.20 -5.17 -5.99
N ARG A 70 -2.95 -4.88 -6.36
CA ARG A 70 -1.78 -5.13 -5.50
C ARG A 70 -1.82 -4.29 -4.22
N ALA A 71 -2.04 -2.98 -4.36
CA ALA A 71 -2.10 -2.08 -3.21
C ALA A 71 -3.22 -2.47 -2.24
N THR A 72 -4.42 -2.76 -2.75
CA THR A 72 -5.57 -3.14 -1.91
C THR A 72 -5.42 -4.53 -1.31
N THR A 73 -4.82 -5.48 -2.01
CA THR A 73 -4.50 -6.81 -1.46
C THR A 73 -3.47 -6.71 -0.34
N LEU A 74 -2.39 -5.94 -0.55
CA LEU A 74 -1.34 -5.75 0.45
C LEU A 74 -1.89 -5.09 1.73
N LEU A 75 -2.71 -4.05 1.58
CA LEU A 75 -3.24 -3.29 2.71
C LEU A 75 -4.44 -3.96 3.39
N GLY A 76 -5.23 -4.75 2.66
CA GLY A 76 -6.43 -5.40 3.17
C GLY A 76 -6.19 -6.74 3.88
N GLN A 77 -4.95 -7.26 3.87
CA GLN A 77 -4.59 -8.46 4.64
C GLN A 77 -4.35 -8.15 6.12
N ASP A 78 -4.43 -9.17 6.97
CA ASP A 78 -4.11 -9.04 8.38
C ASP A 78 -2.67 -8.54 8.57
N GLY A 79 -2.51 -7.44 9.26
CA GLY A 79 -1.22 -6.78 9.47
C GLY A 79 -0.76 -5.90 8.30
N GLY A 80 -1.58 -5.70 7.27
CA GLY A 80 -1.25 -4.87 6.11
C GLY A 80 -0.96 -3.41 6.45
N PHE A 81 -1.63 -2.88 7.49
CA PHE A 81 -1.31 -1.58 8.09
C PHE A 81 -0.42 -1.72 9.33
N LEU A 82 -0.75 -2.63 10.22
CA LEU A 82 -0.09 -2.74 11.52
C LEU A 82 1.40 -3.02 11.41
N ASN A 83 1.80 -3.88 10.48
CA ASN A 83 3.17 -4.35 10.32
C ASN A 83 3.98 -3.57 9.29
N ASP A 84 3.38 -2.63 8.58
CA ASP A 84 4.05 -1.75 7.61
C ASP A 84 4.27 -0.36 8.21
N ALA A 85 5.53 -0.04 8.52
CA ALA A 85 5.90 1.22 9.17
C ALA A 85 5.53 2.49 8.39
N GLU A 86 5.35 2.38 7.06
CA GLU A 86 5.02 3.52 6.21
C GLU A 86 3.53 3.91 6.29
N VAL A 87 2.66 2.93 6.55
CA VAL A 87 1.20 3.14 6.57
C VAL A 87 0.57 2.89 7.93
N LYS A 88 1.31 2.31 8.88
CA LYS A 88 0.83 2.07 10.24
C LYS A 88 0.19 3.31 10.83
N ILE A 89 -1.06 3.16 11.28
CA ILE A 89 -1.83 4.23 11.91
C ILE A 89 -1.37 4.35 13.37
N PRO A 90 -0.66 5.43 13.73
CA PRO A 90 -0.20 5.64 15.09
C PRO A 90 -1.31 6.15 15.99
N MET A 91 -1.03 6.21 17.29
CA MET A 91 -1.87 6.92 18.26
C MET A 91 -2.07 8.38 17.81
N PRO A 92 -3.32 8.91 17.80
CA PRO A 92 -3.57 10.33 17.53
C PRO A 92 -2.76 11.24 18.45
N GLU A 93 -2.29 12.38 17.94
CA GLU A 93 -1.45 13.32 18.69
C GLU A 93 -2.09 13.74 20.03
N THR A 94 -3.40 13.95 20.03
CA THR A 94 -4.19 14.29 21.23
C THR A 94 -4.14 13.20 22.31
N LEU A 95 -3.87 11.95 21.93
CA LEU A 95 -3.80 10.79 22.85
C LEU A 95 -2.36 10.38 23.20
N GLN A 96 -1.34 10.96 22.57
CA GLN A 96 0.06 10.57 22.84
C GLN A 96 0.51 10.80 24.28
N GLN A 97 -0.06 11.81 24.98
CA GLN A 97 0.24 12.01 26.39
C GLN A 97 -0.36 10.90 27.25
N VAL A 98 -1.56 10.45 26.88
CA VAL A 98 -2.23 9.31 27.53
C VAL A 98 -1.42 8.04 27.30
N GLU A 99 -0.98 7.80 26.07
CA GLU A 99 -0.12 6.66 25.74
C GLU A 99 1.15 6.64 26.58
N ARG A 100 1.86 7.76 26.68
CA ARG A 100 3.07 7.87 27.51
C ARG A 100 2.79 7.58 28.98
N GLY A 101 1.66 8.08 29.50
CA GLY A 101 1.23 7.82 30.87
C GLY A 101 0.94 6.34 31.13
N LEU A 102 0.26 5.66 30.19
CA LEU A 102 -0.01 4.22 30.27
C LEU A 102 1.27 3.40 30.25
N ARG A 103 2.18 3.69 29.33
CA ARG A 103 3.47 2.99 29.24
C ARG A 103 4.31 3.20 30.48
N ALA A 104 4.35 4.42 31.05
CA ALA A 104 5.03 4.70 32.30
C ALA A 104 4.41 3.95 33.51
N ALA A 105 3.11 3.63 33.46
CA ALA A 105 2.40 2.85 34.46
C ALA A 105 2.48 1.31 34.22
N GLY A 106 3.24 0.86 33.18
CA GLY A 106 3.35 -0.56 32.85
C GLY A 106 2.09 -1.14 32.17
N GLN A 107 1.25 -0.29 31.60
CA GLN A 107 0.00 -0.69 30.91
C GLN A 107 0.17 -0.61 29.37
N ASP A 108 1.31 -1.07 28.86
CA ASP A 108 1.66 -1.06 27.44
C ASP A 108 0.60 -1.77 26.60
N ALA A 109 0.07 -2.90 27.09
CA ALA A 109 -0.93 -3.71 26.39
C ALA A 109 -2.18 -2.90 25.99
N LEU A 110 -2.63 -1.96 26.84
CA LEU A 110 -3.81 -1.14 26.52
C LEU A 110 -3.54 -0.17 25.36
N ALA A 111 -2.35 0.39 25.29
CA ALA A 111 -1.95 1.27 24.21
C ALA A 111 -1.77 0.48 22.90
N ASP A 112 -1.15 -0.70 22.99
CA ASP A 112 -0.91 -1.58 21.84
C ASP A 112 -2.21 -2.16 21.28
N ASP A 113 -3.15 -2.57 22.13
CA ASP A 113 -4.49 -3.03 21.72
C ASP A 113 -5.26 -1.92 20.99
N PHE A 114 -5.15 -0.69 21.47
CA PHE A 114 -5.79 0.46 20.83
C PHE A 114 -5.23 0.70 19.42
N VAL A 115 -3.90 0.74 19.27
CA VAL A 115 -3.24 0.91 17.97
C VAL A 115 -3.58 -0.26 17.04
N THR A 116 -3.56 -1.49 17.55
CA THR A 116 -3.90 -2.69 16.79
C THR A 116 -5.33 -2.61 16.26
N SER A 117 -6.28 -2.19 17.09
CA SER A 117 -7.69 -2.09 16.70
C SER A 117 -7.92 -1.05 15.60
N MET A 118 -7.24 0.10 15.66
CA MET A 118 -7.33 1.12 14.59
C MET A 118 -6.78 0.59 13.26
N ASN A 119 -5.65 -0.09 13.28
CA ASN A 119 -5.04 -0.66 12.07
C ASN A 119 -5.88 -1.79 11.49
N SER A 120 -6.45 -2.66 12.32
CA SER A 120 -7.38 -3.70 11.87
C SER A 120 -8.65 -3.12 11.24
N ALA A 121 -9.16 -2.00 11.73
CA ALA A 121 -10.29 -1.31 11.11
C ALA A 121 -9.93 -0.78 9.71
N ALA A 122 -8.72 -0.22 9.55
CA ALA A 122 -8.22 0.21 8.25
C ALA A 122 -8.11 -0.97 7.26
N GLU A 123 -7.50 -2.07 7.69
CA GLU A 123 -7.33 -3.30 6.89
C GLU A 123 -8.67 -3.83 6.38
N LYS A 124 -9.69 -3.88 7.23
CA LYS A 124 -11.03 -4.35 6.87
C LYS A 124 -11.79 -3.39 5.93
N ALA A 125 -11.47 -2.10 5.96
CA ALA A 125 -12.11 -1.11 5.11
C ALA A 125 -11.52 -1.04 3.68
N ILE A 126 -10.28 -1.48 3.48
CA ILE A 126 -9.58 -1.40 2.19
C ILE A 126 -10.30 -2.12 1.04
N PRO A 127 -10.84 -3.34 1.19
CA PRO A 127 -11.49 -4.05 0.09
C PRO A 127 -12.61 -3.23 -0.59
N GLU A 128 -13.34 -2.40 0.16
CA GLU A 128 -14.41 -1.56 -0.39
C GLU A 128 -13.89 -0.52 -1.38
N THR A 129 -12.65 -0.08 -1.24
CA THR A 129 -12.03 0.92 -2.12
C THR A 129 -11.77 0.38 -3.53
N THR A 130 -11.56 -0.93 -3.67
CA THR A 130 -11.18 -1.58 -4.93
C THR A 130 -12.20 -1.33 -6.04
N THR A 131 -13.49 -1.52 -5.74
CA THR A 131 -14.58 -1.33 -6.71
C THR A 131 -14.69 0.11 -7.17
N ILE A 132 -14.51 1.08 -6.26
CA ILE A 132 -14.58 2.50 -6.58
C ILE A 132 -13.45 2.88 -7.53
N LEU A 133 -12.23 2.48 -7.22
CA LEU A 133 -11.05 2.75 -8.04
C LEU A 133 -11.14 2.06 -9.42
N ALA A 134 -11.57 0.80 -9.47
CA ALA A 134 -11.76 0.08 -10.73
C ALA A 134 -12.81 0.77 -11.62
N ASN A 135 -13.91 1.26 -11.07
CA ASN A 135 -14.90 2.04 -11.81
C ASN A 135 -14.33 3.35 -12.35
N THR A 136 -13.49 4.03 -11.59
CA THR A 136 -12.81 5.24 -12.04
C THR A 136 -11.87 4.96 -13.20
N ILE A 137 -11.09 3.87 -13.14
CA ILE A 137 -10.23 3.43 -14.23
C ILE A 137 -11.06 3.11 -15.49
N LYS A 138 -12.15 2.36 -15.32
CA LYS A 138 -13.05 2.00 -16.43
C LYS A 138 -13.57 3.25 -17.15
N ASN A 139 -14.00 4.26 -16.41
CA ASN A 139 -14.62 5.47 -16.93
C ASN A 139 -13.61 6.58 -17.32
N MET A 140 -12.31 6.34 -17.15
CA MET A 140 -11.23 7.27 -17.50
C MET A 140 -11.31 7.63 -18.99
N SER A 141 -11.30 8.93 -19.30
CA SER A 141 -11.29 9.44 -20.67
C SER A 141 -9.90 9.30 -21.32
N LEU A 142 -9.85 9.51 -22.63
CA LEU A 142 -8.58 9.59 -23.36
C LEU A 142 -7.72 10.76 -22.88
N GLU A 143 -8.34 11.88 -22.54
CA GLU A 143 -7.66 13.07 -22.05
C GLU A 143 -7.04 12.84 -20.68
N ASP A 144 -7.80 12.23 -19.74
CA ASP A 144 -7.29 11.84 -18.43
C ASP A 144 -6.09 10.90 -18.56
N ALA A 145 -6.22 9.88 -19.44
CA ALA A 145 -5.14 8.91 -19.66
C ALA A 145 -3.86 9.58 -20.19
N LYS A 146 -3.98 10.53 -21.12
CA LYS A 146 -2.84 11.32 -21.61
C LYS A 146 -2.23 12.16 -20.49
N GLY A 147 -3.06 12.86 -19.70
CA GLY A 147 -2.60 13.65 -18.57
C GLY A 147 -1.84 12.82 -17.54
N ILE A 148 -2.25 11.56 -17.33
CA ILE A 148 -1.55 10.63 -16.46
C ILE A 148 -0.21 10.19 -17.08
N LEU A 149 -0.18 9.81 -18.36
CA LEU A 149 1.04 9.36 -19.03
C LEU A 149 2.11 10.45 -19.08
N ASP A 150 1.72 11.67 -19.39
CA ASP A 150 2.60 12.83 -19.53
C ASP A 150 2.93 13.48 -18.16
N GLY A 151 2.28 13.02 -17.08
CA GLY A 151 2.40 13.56 -15.74
C GLY A 151 3.57 12.99 -14.92
N PRO A 152 3.73 13.46 -13.68
CA PRO A 152 4.74 12.97 -12.74
C PRO A 152 4.53 11.49 -12.38
N ASP A 153 5.49 10.92 -11.62
CA ASP A 153 5.50 9.48 -11.24
C ASP A 153 4.28 9.04 -10.43
N ASP A 154 3.51 9.98 -9.88
CA ASP A 154 2.30 9.76 -9.09
C ASP A 154 1.02 10.37 -9.71
N ALA A 155 1.04 10.68 -11.00
CA ALA A 155 -0.07 11.38 -11.70
C ALA A 155 -1.40 10.61 -11.61
N ALA A 156 -1.38 9.28 -11.74
CA ALA A 156 -2.58 8.46 -11.60
C ALA A 156 -3.10 8.47 -10.16
N THR A 157 -2.21 8.43 -9.19
CA THR A 157 -2.55 8.50 -7.77
C THR A 157 -3.20 9.85 -7.42
N GLN A 158 -2.66 10.95 -7.94
CA GLN A 158 -3.26 12.28 -7.79
C GLN A 158 -4.64 12.36 -8.46
N TYR A 159 -4.79 11.76 -9.65
CA TYR A 159 -6.07 11.66 -10.34
C TYR A 159 -7.09 10.89 -9.50
N PHE A 160 -6.73 9.72 -8.95
CA PHE A 160 -7.61 8.94 -8.07
C PHE A 160 -8.02 9.71 -6.83
N ARG A 161 -7.08 10.37 -6.17
CA ARG A 161 -7.36 11.19 -4.98
C ARG A 161 -8.38 12.28 -5.33
N LYS A 162 -8.11 13.05 -6.38
CA LYS A 162 -8.99 14.15 -6.82
C LYS A 162 -10.41 13.68 -7.17
N GLN A 163 -10.54 12.54 -7.84
CA GLN A 163 -11.83 12.04 -8.31
C GLN A 163 -12.63 11.32 -7.23
N ASN A 164 -11.97 10.66 -6.29
CA ASN A 164 -12.64 9.66 -5.46
C ASN A 164 -12.53 9.91 -3.95
N GLU A 165 -11.72 10.86 -3.44
CA GLU A 165 -11.46 10.97 -1.99
C GLU A 165 -12.74 11.09 -1.17
N ALA A 166 -13.71 11.89 -1.62
CA ALA A 166 -14.99 12.04 -0.93
C ALA A 166 -15.83 10.74 -0.95
N GLN A 167 -15.87 10.06 -2.11
CA GLN A 167 -16.62 8.82 -2.27
C GLN A 167 -15.96 7.69 -1.47
N LEU A 168 -14.64 7.57 -1.52
CA LEU A 168 -13.87 6.60 -0.73
C LEU A 168 -14.09 6.83 0.76
N THR A 169 -13.99 8.08 1.24
CA THR A 169 -14.27 8.40 2.64
C THR A 169 -15.67 7.96 3.06
N SER A 170 -16.68 8.26 2.24
CA SER A 170 -18.07 7.88 2.53
C SER A 170 -18.29 6.37 2.54
N ALA A 171 -17.54 5.63 1.72
CA ALA A 171 -17.66 4.18 1.63
C ALA A 171 -16.97 3.47 2.80
N ILE A 172 -15.77 3.92 3.20
CA ILE A 172 -15.01 3.24 4.25
C ILE A 172 -15.41 3.64 5.66
N LEU A 173 -15.93 4.87 5.87
CA LEU A 173 -16.26 5.38 7.20
C LEU A 173 -17.20 4.47 7.99
N PRO A 174 -18.33 3.97 7.45
CA PRO A 174 -19.22 3.08 8.20
C PRO A 174 -18.56 1.74 8.57
N ILE A 175 -17.64 1.24 7.75
CA ILE A 175 -16.89 0.00 8.05
C ILE A 175 -15.89 0.26 9.18
N VAL A 176 -15.24 1.41 9.16
CA VAL A 176 -14.35 1.84 10.24
C VAL A 176 -15.15 1.99 11.53
N GLU A 177 -16.30 2.68 11.52
CA GLU A 177 -17.17 2.88 12.68
C GLU A 177 -17.63 1.53 13.28
N ASP A 178 -18.10 0.61 12.44
CA ASP A 178 -18.54 -0.72 12.88
C ASP A 178 -17.38 -1.54 13.47
N THR A 179 -16.23 -1.53 12.77
CA THR A 179 -15.07 -2.31 13.20
C THR A 179 -14.45 -1.75 14.48
N THR A 180 -14.33 -0.43 14.61
CA THR A 180 -13.83 0.22 15.83
C THR A 180 -14.76 -0.01 17.01
N ALA A 181 -16.08 -0.02 16.78
CA ALA A 181 -17.06 -0.37 17.79
C ALA A 181 -16.94 -1.83 18.24
N GLN A 182 -16.85 -2.78 17.29
CA GLN A 182 -16.73 -4.22 17.57
C GLN A 182 -15.39 -4.58 18.22
N ALA A 183 -14.29 -4.02 17.73
CA ALA A 183 -12.95 -4.24 18.29
C ALA A 183 -12.77 -3.62 19.69
N GLY A 184 -13.80 -2.93 20.18
CA GLY A 184 -13.76 -2.30 21.50
C GLY A 184 -12.81 -1.10 21.55
N VAL A 185 -12.50 -0.45 20.43
CA VAL A 185 -11.70 0.80 20.39
C VAL A 185 -12.31 1.83 21.33
N THR A 186 -13.63 1.99 21.30
CA THR A 186 -14.36 2.84 22.24
C THR A 186 -14.19 2.37 23.69
N SER A 187 -14.17 1.06 23.93
CA SER A 187 -13.95 0.49 25.26
C SER A 187 -12.51 0.63 25.70
N ALA A 188 -11.55 0.39 24.79
CA ALA A 188 -10.13 0.61 25.04
C ALA A 188 -9.85 2.10 25.28
N TYR A 189 -10.44 2.98 24.50
CA TYR A 189 -10.39 4.43 24.71
C TYR A 189 -10.90 4.83 26.11
N LYS A 190 -12.09 4.33 26.49
CA LYS A 190 -12.66 4.59 27.82
C LYS A 190 -11.82 4.02 28.96
N LYS A 191 -11.27 2.81 28.81
CA LYS A 191 -10.34 2.21 29.77
C LYS A 191 -9.06 3.01 29.86
N MET A 192 -8.51 3.39 28.74
CA MET A 192 -7.29 4.18 28.63
C MET A 192 -7.45 5.54 29.30
N THR A 193 -8.52 6.27 29.01
CA THR A 193 -8.79 7.59 29.59
C THR A 193 -9.24 7.49 31.05
N GLY A 194 -10.00 6.45 31.42
CA GLY A 194 -10.49 6.21 32.78
C GLY A 194 -9.43 5.73 33.78
N SER A 195 -8.39 5.01 33.28
CA SER A 195 -7.29 4.51 34.12
C SER A 195 -6.39 5.62 34.66
N LEU A 196 -6.43 6.80 34.07
CA LEU A 196 -5.64 7.96 34.47
C LEU A 196 -6.58 9.05 35.02
N GLY A 197 -7.24 8.80 36.14
CA GLY A 197 -8.33 9.58 36.75
C GLY A 197 -8.27 11.11 36.68
N PHE A 198 -7.12 11.72 36.35
CA PHE A 198 -6.98 13.16 36.12
C PHE A 198 -7.34 13.59 34.68
N LEU A 199 -7.51 12.63 33.76
CA LEU A 199 -7.83 12.91 32.35
C LEU A 199 -9.33 13.04 32.09
N SER A 200 -10.18 12.82 33.09
CA SER A 200 -11.62 13.08 32.99
C SER A 200 -11.94 14.54 32.60
N GLN A 201 -11.02 15.47 32.86
CA GLN A 201 -11.14 16.86 32.43
C GLN A 201 -10.88 17.07 30.92
N PHE A 202 -10.25 16.11 30.24
CA PHE A 202 -10.01 16.16 28.79
C PHE A 202 -11.09 15.43 27.98
N SER A 203 -11.95 14.64 28.63
CA SER A 203 -13.02 13.89 27.95
C SER A 203 -14.11 14.78 27.38
N ASP A 204 -14.30 15.98 27.85
CA ASP A 204 -15.32 16.91 27.36
C ASP A 204 -14.85 17.81 26.19
N GLN A 205 -13.54 17.88 25.89
CA GLN A 205 -13.02 18.73 24.82
C GLN A 205 -12.55 18.00 23.58
N SER A 206 -12.44 16.70 23.63
CA SER A 206 -12.03 15.93 22.45
C SER A 206 -13.22 15.14 21.90
N ASN A 207 -14.07 15.79 21.12
CA ASN A 207 -14.73 15.15 19.98
C ASN A 207 -13.63 14.72 19.02
N LEU A 208 -12.71 13.87 19.49
CA LEU A 208 -11.76 13.20 18.62
C LEU A 208 -12.62 12.21 17.84
N ASP A 209 -12.95 12.60 16.64
CA ASP A 209 -13.61 11.71 15.70
C ASP A 209 -12.57 10.67 15.27
N LEU A 210 -12.40 9.64 16.12
CA LEU A 210 -11.44 8.55 15.90
C LEU A 210 -11.73 7.84 14.59
N ASP A 211 -13.00 7.68 14.25
CA ASP A 211 -13.39 6.98 13.05
C ASP A 211 -12.97 7.77 11.81
N ARG A 212 -13.16 9.07 11.83
CA ARG A 212 -12.64 9.95 10.77
C ARG A 212 -11.11 10.01 10.74
N TYR A 213 -10.46 9.98 11.90
CA TYR A 213 -9.01 9.90 11.94
C TYR A 213 -8.52 8.62 11.27
N VAL A 214 -9.08 7.47 11.64
CA VAL A 214 -8.74 6.17 11.05
C VAL A 214 -9.06 6.16 9.56
N ALA A 215 -10.26 6.59 9.15
CA ALA A 215 -10.66 6.63 7.74
C ALA A 215 -9.70 7.51 6.90
N ARG A 216 -9.33 8.69 7.38
CA ARG A 216 -8.37 9.55 6.71
C ARG A 216 -7.00 8.88 6.59
N LYS A 217 -6.49 8.29 7.68
CA LYS A 217 -5.21 7.58 7.68
C LYS A 217 -5.22 6.35 6.78
N THR A 218 -6.35 5.65 6.70
CA THR A 218 -6.56 4.54 5.77
C THR A 218 -6.39 5.00 4.31
N LEU A 219 -7.01 6.10 3.94
CA LEU A 219 -6.88 6.66 2.59
C LEU A 219 -5.47 7.21 2.32
N ASP A 220 -4.83 7.85 3.31
CA ASP A 220 -3.44 8.28 3.17
C ASP A 220 -2.51 7.10 2.87
N GLY A 221 -2.67 5.98 3.60
CA GLY A 221 -1.93 4.74 3.36
C GLY A 221 -2.23 4.12 2.00
N LEU A 222 -3.49 4.08 1.60
CA LEU A 222 -3.90 3.60 0.29
C LEU A 222 -3.23 4.40 -0.84
N PHE A 223 -3.32 5.72 -0.81
CA PHE A 223 -2.73 6.57 -1.83
C PHE A 223 -1.19 6.50 -1.83
N LEU A 224 -0.57 6.32 -0.67
CA LEU A 224 0.88 6.08 -0.60
C LEU A 224 1.26 4.80 -1.35
N LYS A 225 0.56 3.69 -1.10
CA LYS A 225 0.85 2.41 -1.77
C LYS A 225 0.51 2.45 -3.26
N LEU A 226 -0.56 3.13 -3.66
CA LEU A 226 -0.86 3.36 -5.08
C LEU A 226 0.26 4.14 -5.77
N ALA A 227 0.81 5.18 -5.13
CA ALA A 227 1.94 5.94 -5.70
C ALA A 227 3.21 5.08 -5.83
N GLN A 228 3.45 4.19 -4.89
CA GLN A 228 4.57 3.25 -4.95
C GLN A 228 4.39 2.25 -6.11
N GLU A 229 3.20 1.67 -6.27
CA GLU A 229 2.90 0.77 -7.40
C GLU A 229 2.99 1.50 -8.75
N GLU A 230 2.46 2.73 -8.84
CA GLU A 230 2.56 3.55 -10.04
C GLU A 230 4.02 3.80 -10.42
N LYS A 231 4.84 4.18 -9.45
CA LYS A 231 6.27 4.41 -9.66
C LYS A 231 6.99 3.14 -10.13
N LEU A 232 6.68 1.99 -9.53
CA LEU A 232 7.25 0.70 -9.96
C LEU A 232 6.89 0.39 -11.42
N ILE A 233 5.64 0.57 -11.82
CA ILE A 233 5.18 0.35 -13.20
C ILE A 233 5.92 1.28 -14.18
N ARG A 234 6.15 2.54 -13.79
CA ARG A 234 6.84 3.52 -14.64
C ARG A 234 8.34 3.23 -14.78
N GLN A 235 8.99 2.83 -13.70
CA GLN A 235 10.46 2.72 -13.64
C GLN A 235 10.99 1.32 -13.91
N ASP A 236 10.24 0.27 -13.58
CA ASP A 236 10.70 -1.12 -13.70
C ASP A 236 10.01 -1.84 -14.87
N PRO A 237 10.76 -2.15 -15.95
CA PRO A 237 10.24 -2.96 -17.06
C PRO A 237 9.73 -4.34 -16.64
N VAL A 238 10.26 -4.91 -15.53
CA VAL A 238 9.84 -6.23 -15.02
C VAL A 238 8.49 -6.12 -14.31
N ALA A 239 8.19 -4.98 -13.68
CA ALA A 239 6.90 -4.72 -13.06
C ALA A 239 5.77 -4.52 -14.10
N ARG A 240 6.13 -4.27 -15.35
CA ARG A 240 5.21 -4.14 -16.49
C ARG A 240 4.75 -5.53 -16.94
N SER A 241 3.68 -6.01 -16.34
CA SER A 241 3.24 -7.40 -16.41
C SER A 241 2.73 -7.86 -17.79
N THR A 242 2.43 -6.95 -18.72
CA THR A 242 1.93 -7.30 -20.05
C THR A 242 2.79 -6.71 -21.18
N GLU A 243 2.76 -7.34 -22.36
CA GLU A 243 3.44 -6.83 -23.54
C GLU A 243 2.94 -5.44 -23.95
N LEU A 244 1.67 -5.14 -23.69
CA LEU A 244 1.08 -3.84 -23.94
C LEU A 244 1.68 -2.78 -23.01
N LEU A 245 1.84 -3.07 -21.72
CA LEU A 245 2.49 -2.20 -20.73
C LEU A 245 3.96 -1.94 -21.08
N LYS A 246 4.69 -2.98 -21.47
CA LYS A 246 6.07 -2.84 -21.92
C LYS A 246 6.17 -1.86 -23.09
N LYS A 247 5.25 -1.95 -24.07
CA LYS A 247 5.23 -1.06 -25.23
C LYS A 247 4.84 0.37 -24.89
N VAL A 248 3.83 0.58 -24.03
CA VAL A 248 3.33 1.91 -23.65
C VAL A 248 4.43 2.70 -22.94
N PHE A 249 5.16 2.08 -22.00
CA PHE A 249 6.19 2.76 -21.21
C PHE A 249 7.61 2.67 -21.81
N ALA A 250 7.83 1.96 -22.92
CA ALA A 250 9.11 1.95 -23.61
C ALA A 250 9.44 3.27 -24.32
N GLY A 251 8.42 4.06 -24.66
CA GLY A 251 8.58 5.34 -25.36
C GLY A 251 8.78 6.55 -24.44
N SER A 252 8.81 6.36 -23.12
CA SER A 252 8.89 7.45 -22.11
C SER A 252 10.29 7.58 -21.47
N SER A 253 11.34 7.02 -22.08
CA SER A 253 12.72 7.05 -21.58
C SER A 253 13.60 7.96 -22.41
#